data_ce163a97283888c45d87a83544fe0f54
#
_entry.id   ce163a97283888c45d87a83544fe0f54
#
_cell.length_a   1.000
_cell.length_b   1.000
_cell.length_c   1.000
_cell.angle_alpha   90.00
_cell.angle_beta   90.00
_cell.angle_gamma   90.00
#
_symmetry.space_group_name_H-M   'P 1'
#
loop_
_entity.id
_entity.type
_entity.pdbx_description
1 polymer ?
#
loop_
_entity_poly.entity_id
_entity_poly.type
_entity_poly.pdbx_seq_one_letter_code
_entity_poly.pdbx_strand_id
1 'polypeptide(L)'
;MLAHKQQHFDDEGFGRSSTSSVDTYASTHASEEDLHSFSLDNFPRERHQCFDPDTVPTTPADFAELFPSARRMMIQHDDSTPDGNMNLRIDTDVTTKSGRRRKMTLFHMKMQDLDDRKFSVRRYWRNSGREVANSKRKYVHPLPAGVKPQMRRSSTAPEFKRPDPRRQDSGYESDEEDDDFEEKLRALTIAKDIKATIPTDSIRLEFSNYAQVVVDPVRHGDRKQYNFEYWGESYTWKKRPLRDGGEIINSFELVNLQTHQKVASIVPDALSAEETEFEQSQGAWIPASSMRILQRDVSDDLGDVIITTGLVALTDDCIPH
;
A
#
# COMPACT_ATOMS: atom_id res chain seq x y z
N MET A 1 -55.47 18.52 -56.91
CA MET A 1 -54.41 17.51 -57.19
C MET A 1 -53.09 18.19 -56.97
N LEU A 2 -52.50 18.00 -55.81
CA LEU A 2 -51.19 18.54 -55.43
C LEU A 2 -50.38 17.39 -54.87
N ALA A 3 -49.30 17.04 -55.56
CA ALA A 3 -48.37 16.00 -55.18
C ALA A 3 -47.43 16.51 -54.11
N HIS A 4 -47.38 15.81 -52.98
CA HIS A 4 -46.39 16.01 -51.93
C HIS A 4 -45.11 15.22 -52.22
N LYS A 5 -44.02 15.95 -52.38
CA LYS A 5 -42.66 15.46 -52.54
C LYS A 5 -42.08 15.17 -51.17
N GLN A 6 -41.84 13.90 -50.83
CA GLN A 6 -41.09 13.50 -49.67
C GLN A 6 -39.59 13.72 -49.91
N GLN A 7 -38.95 14.50 -49.04
CA GLN A 7 -37.51 14.60 -48.94
C GLN A 7 -36.98 13.55 -47.97
N HIS A 8 -36.07 12.75 -48.47
CA HIS A 8 -35.29 11.78 -47.70
C HIS A 8 -34.17 12.53 -47.04
N PHE A 9 -34.08 12.51 -45.73
CA PHE A 9 -32.93 12.94 -44.96
C PHE A 9 -32.11 11.70 -44.63
N ASP A 10 -30.93 11.62 -45.21
CA ASP A 10 -29.90 10.65 -44.80
C ASP A 10 -29.25 11.15 -43.51
N ASP A 11 -29.50 10.47 -42.44
CA ASP A 11 -28.87 10.69 -41.13
C ASP A 11 -27.62 9.82 -41.04
N GLU A 12 -26.46 10.43 -41.38
CA GLU A 12 -25.16 9.80 -41.14
C GLU A 12 -24.85 9.82 -39.64
N GLY A 13 -25.25 8.75 -38.97
CA GLY A 13 -24.90 8.50 -37.57
C GLY A 13 -23.40 8.30 -37.39
N PHE A 14 -22.72 9.31 -36.89
CA PHE A 14 -21.38 9.17 -36.31
C PHE A 14 -21.44 8.23 -35.11
N GLY A 15 -21.16 6.97 -35.35
CA GLY A 15 -20.88 5.99 -34.32
C GLY A 15 -19.60 6.35 -33.58
N ARG A 16 -19.71 7.04 -32.46
CA ARG A 16 -18.65 7.07 -31.44
C ARG A 16 -18.52 5.68 -30.86
N SER A 17 -17.56 4.90 -31.36
CA SER A 17 -17.13 3.69 -30.68
C SER A 17 -16.46 4.13 -29.37
N SER A 18 -17.20 3.97 -28.28
CA SER A 18 -16.65 4.01 -26.94
C SER A 18 -15.70 2.82 -26.81
N THR A 19 -14.41 3.07 -26.97
CA THR A 19 -13.39 2.08 -26.66
C THR A 19 -13.43 1.84 -25.17
N SER A 20 -13.90 0.66 -24.81
CA SER A 20 -14.00 0.20 -23.43
C SER A 20 -12.62 0.23 -22.80
N SER A 21 -12.51 0.87 -21.67
CA SER A 21 -11.32 1.03 -20.83
C SER A 21 -10.88 -0.27 -20.13
N VAL A 22 -11.22 -1.43 -20.69
CA VAL A 22 -10.96 -2.75 -20.09
C VAL A 22 -9.51 -3.20 -20.29
N ASP A 23 -8.76 -2.58 -21.22
CA ASP A 23 -7.41 -3.03 -21.58
C ASP A 23 -6.28 -2.53 -20.68
N THR A 24 -6.56 -1.72 -19.66
CA THR A 24 -5.50 -1.13 -18.83
C THR A 24 -4.83 -2.15 -17.90
N TYR A 25 -5.45 -3.30 -17.64
CA TYR A 25 -4.94 -4.34 -16.75
C TYR A 25 -4.32 -5.55 -17.44
N ALA A 26 -4.43 -5.65 -18.77
CA ALA A 26 -4.05 -6.85 -19.53
C ALA A 26 -2.64 -6.80 -20.12
N SER A 27 -1.88 -5.73 -19.95
CA SER A 27 -0.61 -5.56 -20.67
C SER A 27 0.61 -5.71 -19.77
N THR A 28 0.98 -6.97 -19.52
CA THR A 28 2.39 -7.28 -19.29
C THR A 28 2.68 -8.62 -19.97
N HIS A 29 3.37 -8.58 -21.10
CA HIS A 29 3.87 -9.77 -21.77
C HIS A 29 4.90 -10.47 -20.85
N ALA A 30 4.47 -11.49 -20.14
CA ALA A 30 5.40 -12.44 -19.54
C ALA A 30 5.93 -13.32 -20.69
N SER A 31 7.26 -13.46 -20.82
CA SER A 31 7.83 -14.38 -21.81
C SER A 31 7.38 -15.80 -21.51
N GLU A 32 7.08 -16.58 -22.56
CA GLU A 32 6.56 -17.95 -22.42
C GLU A 32 7.50 -18.89 -21.65
N GLU A 33 8.79 -18.60 -21.62
CA GLU A 33 9.80 -19.39 -20.88
C GLU A 33 9.63 -19.33 -19.35
N ASP A 34 9.07 -18.24 -18.82
CA ASP A 34 8.82 -18.08 -17.39
C ASP A 34 7.57 -18.82 -16.90
N LEU A 35 6.71 -19.29 -17.82
CA LEU A 35 5.43 -19.91 -17.48
C LEU A 35 5.57 -21.42 -17.17
N HIS A 36 6.67 -22.04 -17.55
CA HIS A 36 6.88 -23.49 -17.34
C HIS A 36 7.39 -23.87 -15.95
N SER A 37 7.85 -22.91 -15.14
CA SER A 37 8.43 -23.19 -13.82
C SER A 37 7.47 -22.99 -12.65
N PHE A 38 6.21 -22.65 -12.90
CA PHE A 38 5.23 -22.40 -11.84
C PHE A 38 4.46 -23.64 -11.48
N SER A 39 4.82 -24.23 -10.35
CA SER A 39 3.94 -25.13 -9.62
C SER A 39 2.68 -24.36 -9.25
N LEU A 40 1.57 -24.77 -9.83
CA LEU A 40 0.22 -24.31 -9.48
C LEU A 40 -0.08 -24.77 -8.05
N ASP A 41 0.42 -24.05 -7.06
CA ASP A 41 -0.19 -24.11 -5.74
C ASP A 41 -1.59 -23.50 -5.92
N ASN A 42 -2.54 -24.41 -6.03
CA ASN A 42 -3.96 -24.13 -6.26
C ASN A 42 -4.52 -23.27 -5.12
N PHE A 43 -4.41 -21.95 -5.26
CA PHE A 43 -5.39 -21.08 -4.64
C PHE A 43 -6.49 -20.87 -5.68
N PRO A 44 -7.62 -21.57 -5.58
CA PRO A 44 -8.73 -21.32 -6.46
C PRO A 44 -9.13 -19.86 -6.27
N ARG A 45 -9.23 -19.13 -7.36
CA ARG A 45 -9.82 -17.81 -7.38
C ARG A 45 -11.24 -17.94 -6.85
N GLU A 46 -11.46 -17.56 -5.60
CA GLU A 46 -12.77 -17.66 -4.98
C GLU A 46 -13.65 -16.57 -5.57
N ARG A 47 -14.89 -16.92 -5.93
CA ARG A 47 -15.88 -15.93 -6.33
C ARG A 47 -16.18 -15.04 -5.14
N HIS A 48 -15.99 -13.77 -5.32
CA HIS A 48 -16.36 -12.76 -4.35
C HIS A 48 -17.87 -12.52 -4.50
N GLN A 49 -18.61 -12.57 -3.43
CA GLN A 49 -19.95 -11.98 -3.41
C GLN A 49 -19.77 -10.52 -3.01
N CYS A 50 -19.78 -9.64 -4.02
CA CYS A 50 -19.75 -8.21 -3.84
C CYS A 50 -21.01 -7.77 -3.14
N PHE A 51 -20.96 -6.67 -2.50
CA PHE A 51 -22.08 -5.97 -1.92
C PHE A 51 -22.94 -6.78 -0.94
N ASP A 52 -22.47 -6.81 0.30
CA ASP A 52 -23.35 -7.06 1.43
C ASP A 52 -23.56 -5.72 2.17
N PRO A 53 -24.76 -5.12 2.09
CA PRO A 53 -25.06 -3.90 2.83
C PRO A 53 -24.94 -4.08 4.35
N ASP A 54 -24.84 -5.32 4.81
CA ASP A 54 -24.73 -5.71 6.20
C ASP A 54 -23.28 -5.86 6.72
N THR A 55 -22.28 -5.32 6.01
CA THR A 55 -20.90 -5.31 6.50
C THR A 55 -20.80 -4.49 7.79
N VAL A 56 -20.27 -5.10 8.84
CA VAL A 56 -20.21 -4.50 10.17
C VAL A 56 -18.76 -4.37 10.60
N PRO A 57 -18.37 -3.23 11.16
CA PRO A 57 -17.06 -3.09 11.78
C PRO A 57 -16.86 -4.11 12.88
N THR A 58 -15.64 -4.66 12.99
CA THR A 58 -15.27 -5.55 14.11
C THR A 58 -15.20 -4.76 15.41
N THR A 59 -15.55 -5.42 16.51
CA THR A 59 -15.15 -4.96 17.84
C THR A 59 -13.69 -5.39 18.13
N PRO A 60 -13.01 -4.81 19.12
CA PRO A 60 -11.68 -5.26 19.52
C PRO A 60 -11.61 -6.76 19.89
N ALA A 61 -12.68 -7.31 20.47
CA ALA A 61 -12.78 -8.72 20.81
C ALA A 61 -12.92 -9.60 19.55
N ASP A 62 -13.83 -9.22 18.64
CA ASP A 62 -13.99 -9.92 17.36
C ASP A 62 -12.70 -9.88 16.54
N PHE A 63 -12.02 -8.72 16.52
CA PHE A 63 -10.78 -8.56 15.80
C PHE A 63 -9.69 -9.51 16.32
N ALA A 64 -9.51 -9.61 17.64
CA ALA A 64 -8.52 -10.50 18.24
C ALA A 64 -8.82 -12.00 17.96
N GLU A 65 -10.08 -12.37 17.71
CA GLU A 65 -10.45 -13.72 17.31
C GLU A 65 -10.20 -13.96 15.81
N LEU A 66 -10.34 -12.92 14.99
CA LEU A 66 -10.34 -13.05 13.54
C LEU A 66 -8.97 -12.78 12.92
N PHE A 67 -8.10 -12.00 13.59
CA PHE A 67 -6.82 -11.56 13.06
C PHE A 67 -5.70 -11.60 14.13
N PRO A 68 -4.47 -12.04 13.76
CA PRO A 68 -4.10 -12.60 12.46
C PRO A 68 -4.56 -14.05 12.31
N SER A 69 -4.96 -14.42 11.11
CA SER A 69 -5.42 -15.79 10.82
C SER A 69 -5.26 -16.12 9.32
N ALA A 70 -5.38 -17.41 8.97
CA ALA A 70 -5.37 -17.88 7.58
C ALA A 70 -6.71 -17.60 6.84
N ARG A 71 -7.62 -16.84 7.44
CA ARG A 71 -8.89 -16.47 6.80
C ARG A 71 -8.64 -15.62 5.55
N ARG A 72 -9.57 -15.72 4.63
CA ARG A 72 -9.62 -14.82 3.47
C ARG A 72 -9.97 -13.42 3.94
N MET A 73 -9.16 -12.46 3.53
CA MET A 73 -9.38 -11.03 3.77
C MET A 73 -9.58 -10.37 2.41
N MET A 74 -10.76 -9.82 2.17
CA MET A 74 -11.16 -9.20 0.91
C MET A 74 -10.77 -7.74 0.92
N ILE A 75 -9.94 -7.31 -0.04
CA ILE A 75 -9.52 -5.93 -0.26
C ILE A 75 -10.42 -5.35 -1.34
N GLN A 76 -11.16 -4.31 -1.01
CA GLN A 76 -12.10 -3.65 -1.90
C GLN A 76 -12.14 -2.15 -1.64
N HIS A 77 -12.73 -1.40 -2.58
CA HIS A 77 -12.93 0.02 -2.41
C HIS A 77 -13.90 0.30 -1.26
N ASP A 78 -13.62 1.36 -0.50
CA ASP A 78 -14.53 1.85 0.55
C ASP A 78 -15.43 2.93 -0.04
N ASP A 79 -16.63 2.53 -0.47
CA ASP A 79 -17.62 3.34 -1.17
C ASP A 79 -18.31 4.41 -0.31
N SER A 80 -18.07 4.37 0.99
CA SER A 80 -18.72 5.30 1.93
C SER A 80 -18.13 6.71 1.92
N THR A 81 -17.16 7.01 1.02
CA THR A 81 -16.47 8.30 0.99
C THR A 81 -16.85 9.18 -0.19
N PRO A 82 -17.33 10.40 0.06
CA PRO A 82 -17.52 11.41 -1.00
C PRO A 82 -16.19 11.99 -1.54
N ASP A 83 -15.05 11.68 -0.95
CA ASP A 83 -13.75 12.30 -1.20
C ASP A 83 -12.87 11.55 -2.23
N GLY A 84 -13.48 11.06 -3.29
CA GLY A 84 -12.74 10.60 -4.48
C GLY A 84 -12.23 9.18 -4.42
N ASN A 85 -12.72 8.37 -3.51
CA ASN A 85 -12.71 6.91 -3.64
C ASN A 85 -11.37 6.18 -3.73
N MET A 86 -10.33 6.76 -3.16
CA MET A 86 -9.03 6.09 -3.07
C MET A 86 -8.84 5.34 -1.74
N ASN A 87 -9.93 5.16 -1.00
CA ASN A 87 -9.90 4.47 0.26
C ASN A 87 -10.22 3.00 0.04
N LEU A 88 -9.54 2.14 0.80
CA LEU A 88 -9.73 0.70 0.76
C LEU A 88 -10.24 0.17 2.09
N ARG A 89 -11.00 -0.92 1.99
CA ARG A 89 -11.49 -1.67 3.14
C ARG A 89 -11.04 -3.11 3.03
N ILE A 90 -10.73 -3.70 4.17
CA ILE A 90 -10.37 -5.12 4.28
C ILE A 90 -11.41 -5.80 5.15
N ASP A 91 -12.20 -6.67 4.53
CA ASP A 91 -13.28 -7.41 5.17
C ASP A 91 -12.97 -8.91 5.25
N THR A 92 -13.62 -9.61 6.16
CA THR A 92 -13.58 -11.07 6.24
C THR A 92 -14.96 -11.64 6.46
N ASP A 93 -15.20 -12.85 5.93
CA ASP A 93 -16.46 -13.56 6.15
C ASP A 93 -16.43 -14.30 7.49
N VAL A 94 -17.48 -14.13 8.27
CA VAL A 94 -17.68 -14.81 9.55
C VAL A 94 -19.00 -15.54 9.54
N THR A 95 -18.99 -16.81 9.95
CA THR A 95 -20.24 -17.56 10.16
C THR A 95 -20.68 -17.34 11.60
N THR A 96 -21.83 -16.71 11.79
CA THR A 96 -22.42 -16.50 13.10
C THR A 96 -22.88 -17.82 13.72
N LYS A 97 -23.12 -17.83 15.03
CA LYS A 97 -23.65 -19.01 15.75
C LYS A 97 -24.99 -19.51 15.18
N SER A 98 -25.71 -18.65 14.49
CA SER A 98 -26.96 -19.00 13.79
C SER A 98 -26.76 -19.60 12.39
N GLY A 99 -25.50 -19.81 11.95
CA GLY A 99 -25.17 -20.31 10.62
C GLY A 99 -25.22 -19.24 9.51
N ARG A 100 -25.55 -17.99 9.84
CA ARG A 100 -25.62 -16.90 8.86
C ARG A 100 -24.23 -16.38 8.57
N ARG A 101 -23.89 -16.22 7.30
CA ARG A 101 -22.65 -15.53 6.90
C ARG A 101 -22.83 -14.03 7.08
N ARG A 102 -21.78 -13.37 7.59
CA ARG A 102 -21.71 -11.92 7.75
C ARG A 102 -20.31 -11.44 7.39
N LYS A 103 -20.23 -10.33 6.69
CA LYS A 103 -18.95 -9.64 6.44
C LYS A 103 -18.61 -8.73 7.61
N MET A 104 -17.37 -8.80 8.06
CA MET A 104 -16.85 -7.96 9.13
C MET A 104 -15.61 -7.22 8.67
N THR A 105 -15.56 -5.91 8.88
CA THR A 105 -14.43 -5.07 8.50
C THR A 105 -13.33 -5.18 9.55
N LEU A 106 -12.14 -5.53 9.09
CA LEU A 106 -10.93 -5.60 9.91
C LEU A 106 -10.13 -4.29 9.85
N PHE A 107 -9.90 -3.79 8.64
CA PHE A 107 -9.05 -2.62 8.42
C PHE A 107 -9.67 -1.66 7.41
N HIS A 108 -9.29 -0.39 7.56
CA HIS A 108 -9.50 0.66 6.57
C HIS A 108 -8.16 1.31 6.21
N MET A 109 -7.94 1.51 4.93
CA MET A 109 -6.87 2.36 4.42
C MET A 109 -7.50 3.68 3.94
N LYS A 110 -7.08 4.78 4.51
CA LYS A 110 -7.49 6.12 4.08
C LYS A 110 -6.35 6.79 3.32
N MET A 111 -6.53 7.02 2.03
CA MET A 111 -5.61 7.77 1.20
C MET A 111 -5.73 9.26 1.53
N GLN A 112 -4.60 9.92 1.75
CA GLN A 112 -4.51 11.35 2.04
C GLN A 112 -3.87 12.12 0.90
N ASP A 113 -2.83 11.55 0.31
CA ASP A 113 -2.09 12.12 -0.80
C ASP A 113 -1.52 10.98 -1.66
N LEU A 114 -1.94 10.95 -2.92
CA LEU A 114 -1.57 9.89 -3.84
C LEU A 114 -0.14 10.06 -4.35
N ASP A 115 0.28 11.27 -4.63
CA ASP A 115 1.61 11.58 -5.17
C ASP A 115 2.69 11.26 -4.14
N ASP A 116 2.43 11.60 -2.89
CA ASP A 116 3.31 11.31 -1.75
C ASP A 116 3.12 9.91 -1.19
N ARG A 117 2.21 9.10 -1.76
CA ARG A 117 1.85 7.78 -1.20
C ARG A 117 1.50 7.86 0.29
N LYS A 118 0.86 8.93 0.69
CA LYS A 118 0.51 9.19 2.07
C LYS A 118 -0.86 8.63 2.38
N PHE A 119 -0.91 7.62 3.23
CA PHE A 119 -2.16 7.02 3.70
C PHE A 119 -2.02 6.57 5.15
N SER A 120 -3.15 6.35 5.82
CA SER A 120 -3.21 5.75 7.14
C SER A 120 -3.99 4.44 7.09
N VAL A 121 -3.57 3.46 7.87
CA VAL A 121 -4.28 2.20 8.08
C VAL A 121 -4.83 2.18 9.49
N ARG A 122 -6.11 1.83 9.64
CA ARG A 122 -6.81 1.77 10.91
C ARG A 122 -7.59 0.48 11.05
N ARG A 123 -7.73 -0.02 12.28
CA ARG A 123 -8.58 -1.17 12.62
C ARG A 123 -10.01 -0.69 12.91
N TYR A 124 -10.97 -1.52 12.66
CA TYR A 124 -12.40 -1.40 12.99
C TYR A 124 -13.14 -0.28 12.24
N TRP A 125 -12.84 0.98 12.55
CA TRP A 125 -13.53 2.16 12.04
C TRP A 125 -12.58 3.06 11.27
N ARG A 126 -13.04 3.59 10.15
CA ARG A 126 -12.21 4.44 9.28
C ARG A 126 -11.73 5.73 9.95
N ASN A 127 -12.58 6.43 10.66
CA ASN A 127 -12.25 7.73 11.25
C ASN A 127 -11.84 7.63 12.72
N SER A 128 -12.48 6.76 13.50
CA SER A 128 -12.29 6.64 14.95
C SER A 128 -11.59 5.35 15.37
N GLY A 129 -11.21 4.48 14.40
CA GLY A 129 -10.53 3.24 14.67
C GLY A 129 -9.10 3.43 15.16
N ARG A 130 -8.57 2.39 15.83
CA ARG A 130 -7.18 2.36 16.28
C ARG A 130 -6.26 2.45 15.08
N GLU A 131 -5.40 3.44 15.08
CA GLU A 131 -4.38 3.59 14.05
C GLU A 131 -3.35 2.47 14.14
N VAL A 132 -3.01 1.88 13.01
CA VAL A 132 -2.03 0.81 12.85
C VAL A 132 -0.74 1.38 12.34
N ALA A 133 -0.83 2.10 11.21
CA ALA A 133 0.33 2.67 10.55
C ALA A 133 -0.03 3.89 9.71
N ASN A 134 0.96 4.75 9.52
CA ASN A 134 0.97 5.83 8.53
C ASN A 134 2.06 5.57 7.50
N SER A 135 1.77 5.90 6.25
CA SER A 135 2.73 5.84 5.15
C SER A 135 3.10 7.20 4.62
N LYS A 136 4.30 7.30 4.07
CA LYS A 136 4.81 8.51 3.47
C LYS A 136 5.97 8.18 2.54
N ARG A 137 6.02 8.82 1.37
CA ARG A 137 7.15 8.70 0.45
C ARG A 137 8.44 9.19 1.12
N LYS A 138 9.53 8.48 0.89
CA LYS A 138 10.85 8.87 1.38
C LYS A 138 11.49 9.86 0.42
N TYR A 139 12.00 10.95 0.97
CA TYR A 139 12.72 11.98 0.22
C TYR A 139 14.20 11.92 0.56
N VAL A 140 15.06 12.15 -0.42
CA VAL A 140 16.50 12.27 -0.23
C VAL A 140 16.98 13.66 -0.60
N HIS A 141 17.94 14.17 0.15
CA HIS A 141 18.63 15.38 -0.24
C HIS A 141 19.72 15.03 -1.26
N PRO A 142 19.78 15.70 -2.41
CA PRO A 142 20.88 15.49 -3.36
C PRO A 142 22.18 15.84 -2.66
N LEU A 143 23.14 14.91 -2.69
CA LEU A 143 24.50 15.22 -2.24
C LEU A 143 25.06 16.31 -3.14
N PRO A 144 25.75 17.34 -2.58
CA PRO A 144 26.41 18.35 -3.39
C PRO A 144 27.37 17.67 -4.38
N ALA A 145 27.29 18.09 -5.65
CA ALA A 145 28.16 17.56 -6.70
C ALA A 145 29.62 17.67 -6.28
N GLY A 146 30.31 16.53 -6.14
CA GLY A 146 31.73 16.48 -5.76
C GLY A 146 32.05 15.73 -4.46
N VAL A 147 31.06 15.38 -3.64
CA VAL A 147 31.29 14.57 -2.44
C VAL A 147 31.16 13.09 -2.80
N LYS A 148 32.28 12.41 -3.01
CA LYS A 148 32.29 10.93 -3.10
C LYS A 148 31.85 10.38 -1.75
N PRO A 149 30.94 9.37 -1.71
CA PRO A 149 30.55 8.72 -0.47
C PRO A 149 31.79 8.09 0.16
N GLN A 150 32.29 8.68 1.23
CA GLN A 150 33.32 8.06 2.04
C GLN A 150 32.66 6.91 2.80
N MET A 151 32.94 5.68 2.37
CA MET A 151 32.66 4.50 3.18
C MET A 151 33.39 4.68 4.51
N ARG A 152 32.66 5.00 5.56
CA ARG A 152 33.17 4.98 6.93
C ARG A 152 33.55 3.55 7.25
N ARG A 153 34.85 3.24 7.10
CA ARG A 153 35.44 2.07 7.75
C ARG A 153 35.23 2.27 9.25
N SER A 154 34.49 1.37 9.85
CA SER A 154 34.37 1.23 11.29
C SER A 154 35.77 1.07 11.89
N SER A 155 36.32 2.13 12.37
CA SER A 155 37.55 2.09 13.16
C SER A 155 37.19 2.43 14.60
N THR A 156 37.37 1.44 15.46
CA THR A 156 37.73 1.47 16.88
C THR A 156 37.35 2.73 17.67
N ALA A 157 36.64 2.47 18.76
CA ALA A 157 36.19 3.44 19.75
C ALA A 157 37.26 4.52 20.12
N PRO A 158 36.86 5.79 20.15
CA PRO A 158 37.74 6.81 20.79
C PRO A 158 37.55 6.73 22.30
N GLU A 159 38.69 6.62 22.95
CA GLU A 159 38.93 6.75 24.36
C GLU A 159 38.34 8.06 24.93
N PHE A 160 37.37 7.94 25.81
CA PHE A 160 36.75 9.07 26.51
C PHE A 160 37.75 9.67 27.53
N LYS A 161 38.38 10.76 27.22
CA LYS A 161 38.99 11.66 28.20
C LYS A 161 37.87 12.46 28.86
N ARG A 162 37.67 12.25 30.15
CA ARG A 162 36.81 13.07 31.01
C ARG A 162 37.40 14.47 31.13
N PRO A 163 36.66 15.56 30.88
CA PRO A 163 37.07 16.90 31.28
C PRO A 163 36.72 17.13 32.77
N ASP A 164 37.69 17.73 33.49
CA ASP A 164 37.58 18.17 34.87
C ASP A 164 36.43 19.18 35.06
N PRO A 165 35.70 19.11 36.16
CA PRO A 165 34.66 20.08 36.48
C PRO A 165 35.27 21.31 37.13
N ARG A 166 35.63 22.32 36.36
CA ARG A 166 35.84 23.66 36.90
C ARG A 166 34.51 24.39 36.93
N ARG A 167 34.10 24.71 38.18
CA ARG A 167 33.03 25.66 38.49
C ARG A 167 33.38 27.00 37.84
N GLN A 168 32.49 27.53 37.06
CA GLN A 168 32.46 28.95 36.69
C GLN A 168 31.11 29.53 37.10
N ASP A 169 31.26 30.66 37.76
CA ASP A 169 30.31 31.44 38.51
C ASP A 169 29.22 32.06 37.62
N SER A 170 28.05 32.23 38.17
CA SER A 170 26.87 32.80 37.51
C SER A 170 27.02 34.32 37.42
N GLY A 171 27.15 34.80 36.19
CA GLY A 171 26.88 36.20 35.86
C GLY A 171 25.69 36.32 34.95
N TYR A 172 24.59 36.84 35.49
CA TYR A 172 23.45 37.24 34.68
C TYR A 172 23.80 38.54 33.97
N GLU A 173 23.94 38.46 32.66
CA GLU A 173 23.76 39.61 31.78
C GLU A 173 22.73 39.23 30.71
N SER A 174 21.65 39.97 30.68
CA SER A 174 20.56 39.87 29.72
C SER A 174 21.00 40.57 28.44
N ASP A 175 21.32 39.83 27.41
CA ASP A 175 21.54 40.40 26.10
C ASP A 175 20.37 40.10 25.19
N GLU A 176 19.72 41.17 24.72
CA GLU A 176 18.63 41.16 23.72
C GLU A 176 19.10 40.73 22.31
N GLU A 177 20.29 40.11 22.18
CA GLU A 177 20.87 39.67 20.92
C GLU A 177 20.55 38.19 20.58
N ASP A 178 19.94 37.42 21.50
CA ASP A 178 19.70 35.99 21.29
C ASP A 178 18.52 35.70 20.38
N ASP A 179 17.51 36.57 20.28
CA ASP A 179 16.35 36.39 19.42
C ASP A 179 16.70 36.43 17.93
N ASP A 180 17.64 37.27 17.55
CA ASP A 180 18.12 37.42 16.16
C ASP A 180 18.93 36.20 15.69
N PHE A 181 19.61 35.53 16.62
CA PHE A 181 20.38 34.31 16.33
C PHE A 181 19.48 33.09 16.17
N GLU A 182 18.46 32.95 17.00
CA GLU A 182 17.46 31.88 16.86
C GLU A 182 16.64 32.03 15.59
N GLU A 183 16.28 33.26 15.21
CA GLU A 183 15.56 33.53 13.96
C GLU A 183 16.45 33.24 12.74
N LYS A 184 17.74 33.58 12.78
CA LYS A 184 18.72 33.18 11.75
C LYS A 184 18.96 31.68 11.70
N LEU A 185 18.99 30.98 12.84
CA LEU A 185 19.07 29.52 12.91
C LEU A 185 17.81 28.86 12.33
N ARG A 186 16.62 29.37 12.65
CA ARG A 186 15.36 28.94 12.06
C ARG A 186 15.32 29.21 10.56
N ALA A 187 15.74 30.39 10.11
CA ALA A 187 15.83 30.73 8.70
C ALA A 187 16.84 29.84 7.95
N LEU A 188 17.99 29.51 8.55
CA LEU A 188 18.97 28.57 8.00
C LEU A 188 18.47 27.13 7.99
N THR A 189 17.67 26.73 8.99
CA THR A 189 17.03 25.41 9.03
C THR A 189 15.96 25.29 7.97
N ILE A 190 15.10 26.33 7.83
CA ILE A 190 14.10 26.42 6.77
C ILE A 190 14.76 26.50 5.39
N ALA A 191 15.86 27.24 5.24
CA ALA A 191 16.64 27.31 3.99
C ALA A 191 17.39 26.00 3.67
N LYS A 192 17.72 25.18 4.68
CA LYS A 192 18.24 23.81 4.49
C LYS A 192 17.13 22.85 4.06
N ASP A 193 15.92 23.02 4.56
CA ASP A 193 14.76 22.22 4.17
C ASP A 193 14.26 22.55 2.75
N ILE A 194 14.53 23.76 2.25
CA ILE A 194 14.24 24.19 0.87
C ILE A 194 15.27 23.66 -0.15
N LYS A 195 16.38 23.04 0.26
CA LYS A 195 17.21 22.31 -0.71
C LYS A 195 16.36 21.19 -1.29
N ALA A 196 16.02 21.35 -2.59
CA ALA A 196 15.18 20.47 -3.39
C ALA A 196 15.37 19.00 -2.98
N THR A 197 14.43 18.50 -2.20
CA THR A 197 14.40 17.07 -1.85
C THR A 197 13.88 16.32 -3.08
N ILE A 198 14.58 15.25 -3.44
CA ILE A 198 14.18 14.38 -4.56
C ILE A 198 13.33 13.26 -3.97
N PRO A 199 12.08 13.08 -4.46
CA PRO A 199 11.28 11.94 -4.08
C PRO A 199 11.96 10.64 -4.52
N THR A 200 11.94 9.65 -3.65
CA THR A 200 12.37 8.29 -3.99
C THR A 200 11.15 7.42 -4.21
N ASP A 201 11.34 6.24 -4.79
CA ASP A 201 10.27 5.24 -4.90
C ASP A 201 10.01 4.53 -3.56
N SER A 202 10.88 4.71 -2.56
CA SER A 202 10.76 4.06 -1.25
C SER A 202 9.63 4.68 -0.42
N ILE A 203 8.85 3.83 0.23
CA ILE A 203 7.76 4.22 1.11
C ILE A 203 8.13 3.91 2.56
N ARG A 204 8.08 4.90 3.42
CA ARG A 204 8.30 4.76 4.86
C ARG A 204 6.95 4.53 5.55
N LEU A 205 6.90 3.49 6.35
CA LEU A 205 5.78 3.16 7.22
C LEU A 205 6.19 3.42 8.67
N GLU A 206 5.32 4.08 9.42
CA GLU A 206 5.45 4.33 10.85
C GLU A 206 4.28 3.66 11.56
N PHE A 207 4.56 2.65 12.38
CA PHE A 207 3.56 1.86 13.09
C PHE A 207 3.26 2.44 14.47
N SER A 208 2.06 2.18 14.99
CA SER A 208 1.62 2.63 16.32
C SER A 208 2.44 2.04 17.49
N ASN A 209 3.17 0.96 17.26
CA ASN A 209 4.14 0.37 18.19
C ASN A 209 5.56 0.99 18.06
N TYR A 210 5.68 2.14 17.38
CA TYR A 210 6.93 2.85 17.09
C TYR A 210 7.90 2.12 16.15
N ALA A 211 7.52 0.98 15.58
CA ALA A 211 8.32 0.35 14.55
C ALA A 211 8.30 1.21 13.27
N GLN A 212 9.44 1.25 12.58
CA GLN A 212 9.57 1.89 11.28
C GLN A 212 9.99 0.85 10.26
N VAL A 213 9.27 0.79 9.15
CA VAL A 213 9.55 -0.11 8.03
C VAL A 213 9.71 0.74 6.77
N VAL A 214 10.76 0.49 6.01
CA VAL A 214 10.94 1.09 4.68
C VAL A 214 10.67 0.02 3.66
N VAL A 215 9.70 0.27 2.78
CA VAL A 215 9.39 -0.60 1.65
C VAL A 215 10.10 -0.05 0.42
N ASP A 216 11.06 -0.80 -0.10
CA ASP A 216 11.87 -0.43 -1.25
C ASP A 216 11.43 -1.22 -2.48
N PRO A 217 10.81 -0.55 -3.48
CA PRO A 217 10.51 -1.18 -4.76
C PRO A 217 11.81 -1.41 -5.53
N VAL A 218 12.05 -2.65 -5.92
CA VAL A 218 13.22 -3.06 -6.71
C VAL A 218 12.73 -3.66 -8.03
N ARG A 219 13.30 -3.23 -9.14
CA ARG A 219 13.01 -3.77 -10.47
C ARG A 219 14.09 -4.75 -10.88
N HIS A 220 13.69 -5.97 -11.22
CA HIS A 220 14.53 -6.98 -11.85
C HIS A 220 13.97 -7.28 -13.24
N GLY A 221 14.49 -6.60 -14.27
CA GLY A 221 13.88 -6.59 -15.60
C GLY A 221 12.45 -6.03 -15.52
N ASP A 222 11.49 -6.78 -16.04
CA ASP A 222 10.07 -6.37 -16.05
C ASP A 222 9.34 -6.66 -14.72
N ARG A 223 10.01 -7.28 -13.75
CA ARG A 223 9.40 -7.67 -12.47
C ARG A 223 9.70 -6.65 -11.39
N LYS A 224 8.64 -6.10 -10.81
CA LYS A 224 8.71 -5.23 -9.63
C LYS A 224 8.56 -6.08 -8.37
N GLN A 225 9.41 -5.84 -7.38
CA GLN A 225 9.39 -6.50 -6.07
C GLN A 225 9.47 -5.41 -5.02
N TYR A 226 8.91 -5.67 -3.83
CA TYR A 226 8.89 -4.72 -2.72
C TYR A 226 9.58 -5.35 -1.53
N ASN A 227 10.79 -4.89 -1.24
CA ASN A 227 11.63 -5.41 -0.18
C ASN A 227 11.45 -4.59 1.08
N PHE A 228 11.43 -5.25 2.23
CA PHE A 228 11.43 -4.58 3.52
C PHE A 228 12.06 -5.49 4.59
N GLU A 229 12.44 -4.87 5.70
CA GLU A 229 12.95 -5.57 6.88
C GLU A 229 12.07 -5.25 8.09
N TYR A 230 11.82 -6.27 8.90
CA TYR A 230 11.11 -6.15 10.17
C TYR A 230 11.74 -7.03 11.22
N TRP A 231 12.20 -6.44 12.33
CA TRP A 231 12.91 -7.13 13.42
C TRP A 231 14.08 -8.02 12.99
N GLY A 232 14.87 -7.58 12.02
CA GLY A 232 16.04 -8.30 11.52
C GLY A 232 15.71 -9.42 10.51
N GLU A 233 14.44 -9.66 10.23
CA GLU A 233 14.01 -10.55 9.16
C GLU A 233 13.70 -9.75 7.89
N SER A 234 14.18 -10.26 6.75
CA SER A 234 13.98 -9.61 5.45
C SER A 234 12.87 -10.30 4.68
N TYR A 235 11.97 -9.49 4.14
CA TYR A 235 10.80 -9.94 3.41
C TYR A 235 10.74 -9.29 2.03
N THR A 236 10.06 -9.96 1.10
CA THR A 236 9.80 -9.40 -0.23
C THR A 236 8.42 -9.78 -0.75
N TRP A 237 7.65 -8.79 -1.19
CA TRP A 237 6.47 -9.03 -2.02
C TRP A 237 6.92 -9.20 -3.47
N LYS A 238 6.61 -10.35 -4.06
CA LYS A 238 6.94 -10.69 -5.45
C LYS A 238 5.67 -10.75 -6.28
N LYS A 239 5.64 -10.02 -7.39
CA LYS A 239 4.58 -10.15 -8.39
C LYS A 239 4.74 -11.48 -9.14
N ARG A 240 3.67 -12.26 -9.23
CA ARG A 240 3.62 -13.56 -9.87
C ARG A 240 2.47 -13.64 -10.85
N PRO A 241 2.73 -14.03 -12.10
CA PRO A 241 1.66 -14.34 -13.03
C PRO A 241 0.99 -15.65 -12.59
N LEU A 242 -0.33 -15.64 -12.49
CA LEU A 242 -1.19 -16.80 -12.22
C LEU A 242 -2.06 -17.03 -13.45
N ARG A 243 -2.15 -18.27 -13.92
CA ARG A 243 -3.09 -18.63 -14.99
C ARG A 243 -4.41 -19.09 -14.38
N ASP A 244 -5.50 -18.46 -14.78
CA ASP A 244 -6.85 -18.84 -14.40
C ASP A 244 -7.75 -18.82 -15.64
N GLY A 245 -8.34 -19.98 -16.00
CA GLY A 245 -9.25 -20.09 -17.13
C GLY A 245 -8.70 -19.65 -18.50
N GLY A 246 -7.37 -19.55 -18.66
CA GLY A 246 -6.73 -19.07 -19.90
C GLY A 246 -6.28 -17.60 -19.83
N GLU A 247 -6.68 -16.86 -18.81
CA GLU A 247 -6.19 -15.51 -18.53
C GLU A 247 -4.93 -15.53 -17.65
N ILE A 248 -4.05 -14.56 -17.85
CA ILE A 248 -2.91 -14.31 -16.97
C ILE A 248 -3.28 -13.17 -16.02
N ILE A 249 -3.37 -13.47 -14.74
CA ILE A 249 -3.60 -12.50 -13.68
C ILE A 249 -2.34 -12.32 -12.85
N ASN A 250 -2.12 -11.11 -12.32
CA ASN A 250 -0.99 -10.84 -11.45
C ASN A 250 -1.40 -11.02 -9.99
N SER A 251 -0.70 -11.90 -9.29
CA SER A 251 -0.80 -12.08 -7.84
C SER A 251 0.47 -11.58 -7.15
N PHE A 252 0.40 -11.36 -5.84
CA PHE A 252 1.56 -11.04 -5.01
C PHE A 252 1.79 -12.14 -3.99
N GLU A 253 3.05 -12.51 -3.80
CA GLU A 253 3.48 -13.45 -2.76
C GLU A 253 4.49 -12.78 -1.84
N LEU A 254 4.22 -12.78 -0.55
CA LEU A 254 5.18 -12.40 0.47
C LEU A 254 6.06 -13.59 0.83
N VAL A 255 7.35 -13.41 0.71
CA VAL A 255 8.34 -14.44 1.01
C VAL A 255 9.32 -13.90 2.05
N ASN A 256 9.57 -14.69 3.10
CA ASN A 256 10.67 -14.44 4.02
C ASN A 256 11.98 -14.87 3.32
N LEU A 257 12.95 -13.97 3.22
CA LEU A 257 14.18 -14.20 2.47
C LEU A 257 15.18 -15.11 3.19
N GLN A 258 15.10 -15.25 4.51
CA GLN A 258 15.95 -16.16 5.26
C GLN A 258 15.45 -17.61 5.18
N THR A 259 14.14 -17.80 5.36
CA THR A 259 13.54 -19.14 5.41
C THR A 259 13.04 -19.62 4.05
N HIS A 260 12.91 -18.73 3.07
CA HIS A 260 12.30 -18.95 1.76
C HIS A 260 10.83 -19.42 1.83
N GLN A 261 10.18 -19.25 2.97
CA GLN A 261 8.78 -19.64 3.15
C GLN A 261 7.84 -18.52 2.66
N LYS A 262 6.71 -18.97 2.08
CA LYS A 262 5.60 -18.06 1.78
C LYS A 262 4.91 -17.66 3.08
N VAL A 263 4.82 -16.35 3.31
CA VAL A 263 4.22 -15.76 4.51
C VAL A 263 2.78 -15.34 4.25
N ALA A 264 2.53 -14.73 3.10
CA ALA A 264 1.21 -14.25 2.70
C ALA A 264 1.07 -14.22 1.18
N SER A 265 -0.17 -14.08 0.70
CA SER A 265 -0.48 -13.91 -0.72
C SER A 265 -1.62 -12.92 -0.91
N ILE A 266 -1.60 -12.21 -2.06
CA ILE A 266 -2.69 -11.37 -2.55
C ILE A 266 -3.02 -11.86 -3.96
N VAL A 267 -4.30 -12.19 -4.20
CA VAL A 267 -4.78 -12.71 -5.47
C VAL A 267 -6.00 -11.91 -5.90
N PRO A 268 -6.06 -11.38 -7.13
CA PRO A 268 -7.25 -10.74 -7.64
C PRO A 268 -8.45 -11.69 -7.64
N ASP A 269 -9.61 -11.18 -7.25
CA ASP A 269 -10.84 -11.96 -7.17
C ASP A 269 -11.49 -12.11 -8.55
N ALA A 270 -12.18 -13.25 -8.78
CA ALA A 270 -13.02 -13.42 -9.95
C ALA A 270 -14.36 -12.75 -9.68
N LEU A 271 -14.62 -11.64 -10.35
CA LEU A 271 -15.86 -10.89 -10.24
C LEU A 271 -16.88 -11.37 -11.27
N SER A 272 -18.16 -11.34 -10.91
CA SER A 272 -19.26 -11.41 -11.87
C SER A 272 -19.37 -10.11 -12.67
N ALA A 273 -20.17 -10.09 -13.74
CA ALA A 273 -20.39 -8.88 -14.51
C ALA A 273 -21.00 -7.74 -13.67
N GLU A 274 -21.95 -8.06 -12.80
CA GLU A 274 -22.59 -7.09 -11.89
C GLU A 274 -21.58 -6.53 -10.87
N GLU A 275 -20.72 -7.39 -10.32
CA GLU A 275 -19.67 -6.99 -9.40
C GLU A 275 -18.61 -6.13 -10.09
N THR A 276 -18.26 -6.46 -11.33
CA THR A 276 -17.32 -5.65 -12.12
C THR A 276 -17.89 -4.26 -12.38
N GLU A 277 -19.16 -4.15 -12.74
CA GLU A 277 -19.84 -2.87 -12.95
C GLU A 277 -19.88 -2.06 -11.65
N PHE A 278 -20.16 -2.72 -10.53
CA PHE A 278 -20.15 -2.10 -9.22
C PHE A 278 -18.76 -1.55 -8.87
N GLU A 279 -17.69 -2.36 -8.95
CA GLU A 279 -16.32 -1.93 -8.67
C GLU A 279 -15.88 -0.79 -9.61
N GLN A 280 -16.30 -0.84 -10.89
CA GLN A 280 -16.06 0.27 -11.83
C GLN A 280 -16.76 1.55 -11.38
N SER A 281 -17.95 1.47 -10.82
CA SER A 281 -18.66 2.63 -10.28
C SER A 281 -17.95 3.25 -9.07
N GLN A 282 -17.19 2.43 -8.34
CA GLN A 282 -16.39 2.84 -7.19
C GLN A 282 -14.98 3.38 -7.58
N GLY A 283 -14.66 3.45 -8.87
CA GLY A 283 -13.41 3.99 -9.39
C GLY A 283 -12.42 2.94 -9.87
N ALA A 284 -12.52 1.69 -9.46
CA ALA A 284 -11.76 0.50 -9.92
C ALA A 284 -10.25 0.74 -10.14
N TRP A 285 -9.63 1.60 -9.33
CA TRP A 285 -8.23 1.96 -9.48
C TRP A 285 -7.26 0.86 -9.01
N ILE A 286 -7.74 -0.09 -8.20
CA ILE A 286 -7.08 -1.36 -7.91
C ILE A 286 -8.05 -2.50 -8.17
N PRO A 287 -7.58 -3.68 -8.60
CA PRO A 287 -8.46 -4.85 -8.72
C PRO A 287 -8.91 -5.33 -7.33
N ALA A 288 -10.20 -5.62 -7.18
CA ALA A 288 -10.71 -6.32 -6.01
C ALA A 288 -9.90 -7.58 -5.80
N SER A 289 -9.37 -7.77 -4.61
CA SER A 289 -8.37 -8.80 -4.33
C SER A 289 -8.59 -9.46 -2.98
N SER A 290 -8.12 -10.67 -2.83
CA SER A 290 -8.12 -11.39 -1.56
C SER A 290 -6.70 -11.58 -1.04
N MET A 291 -6.49 -11.25 0.23
CA MET A 291 -5.26 -11.52 0.95
C MET A 291 -5.43 -12.70 1.90
N ARG A 292 -4.39 -13.54 2.04
CA ARG A 292 -4.30 -14.60 3.04
C ARG A 292 -2.94 -14.59 3.70
N ILE A 293 -2.91 -14.73 5.02
CA ILE A 293 -1.69 -15.01 5.78
C ILE A 293 -1.53 -16.53 5.84
N LEU A 294 -0.44 -17.05 5.30
CA LEU A 294 -0.19 -18.48 5.13
C LEU A 294 0.67 -19.04 6.26
N GLN A 295 1.53 -18.21 6.82
CA GLN A 295 2.37 -18.57 7.96
C GLN A 295 1.50 -18.74 9.20
N ARG A 296 1.74 -19.81 9.96
CA ARG A 296 1.14 -20.04 11.27
C ARG A 296 1.86 -19.21 12.33
N ASP A 297 1.19 -18.92 13.41
CA ASP A 297 1.76 -18.25 14.60
C ASP A 297 2.37 -16.87 14.30
N VAL A 298 1.71 -16.12 13.42
CA VAL A 298 2.04 -14.71 13.15
C VAL A 298 1.59 -13.87 14.34
N SER A 299 2.49 -13.05 14.89
CA SER A 299 2.12 -12.08 15.92
C SER A 299 1.22 -10.97 15.35
N ASP A 300 0.44 -10.32 16.22
CA ASP A 300 -0.43 -9.20 15.80
C ASP A 300 0.35 -8.10 15.10
N ASP A 301 1.54 -7.76 15.62
CA ASP A 301 2.39 -6.72 15.05
C ASP A 301 2.92 -7.10 13.66
N LEU A 302 3.37 -8.35 13.47
CA LEU A 302 3.79 -8.82 12.15
C LEU A 302 2.59 -8.90 11.20
N GLY A 303 1.42 -9.27 11.69
CA GLY A 303 0.17 -9.24 10.93
C GLY A 303 -0.12 -7.84 10.39
N ASP A 304 -0.02 -6.82 11.23
CA ASP A 304 -0.20 -5.42 10.83
C ASP A 304 0.82 -4.99 9.75
N VAL A 305 2.07 -5.42 9.87
CA VAL A 305 3.12 -5.17 8.88
C VAL A 305 2.79 -5.86 7.55
N ILE A 306 2.34 -7.11 7.58
CA ILE A 306 1.94 -7.86 6.38
C ILE A 306 0.80 -7.13 5.66
N ILE A 307 -0.25 -6.74 6.38
CA ILE A 307 -1.39 -6.01 5.81
C ILE A 307 -0.91 -4.70 5.17
N THR A 308 -0.19 -3.88 5.92
CA THR A 308 0.20 -2.54 5.48
C THR A 308 1.16 -2.58 4.28
N THR A 309 2.17 -3.46 4.33
CA THR A 309 3.12 -3.62 3.21
C THR A 309 2.48 -4.25 1.97
N GLY A 310 1.50 -5.13 2.17
CA GLY A 310 0.70 -5.69 1.08
C GLY A 310 -0.15 -4.64 0.38
N LEU A 311 -0.78 -3.73 1.14
CA LEU A 311 -1.49 -2.58 0.58
C LEU A 311 -0.55 -1.65 -0.19
N VAL A 312 0.67 -1.41 0.32
CA VAL A 312 1.71 -0.65 -0.42
C VAL A 312 2.01 -1.31 -1.75
N ALA A 313 2.29 -2.62 -1.75
CA ALA A 313 2.64 -3.35 -2.98
C ALA A 313 1.51 -3.31 -4.01
N LEU A 314 0.25 -3.51 -3.55
CA LEU A 314 -0.93 -3.51 -4.41
C LEU A 314 -1.20 -2.11 -4.99
N THR A 315 -1.19 -1.07 -4.16
CA THR A 315 -1.48 0.31 -4.60
C THR A 315 -0.39 0.87 -5.50
N ASP A 316 0.87 0.64 -5.18
CA ASP A 316 2.00 1.15 -5.95
C ASP A 316 2.16 0.45 -7.32
N ASP A 317 1.70 -0.79 -7.46
CA ASP A 317 1.68 -1.50 -8.75
C ASP A 317 0.59 -0.97 -9.68
N CYS A 318 -0.53 -0.51 -9.13
CA CYS A 318 -1.69 -0.04 -9.89
C CYS A 318 -1.62 1.44 -10.26
N ILE A 319 -0.81 2.23 -9.55
CA ILE A 319 -0.69 3.66 -9.78
C ILE A 319 0.54 3.93 -10.64
N PRO A 320 0.39 4.48 -11.86
CA PRO A 320 1.52 4.86 -12.68
C PRO A 320 2.36 5.96 -12.01
N HIS A 321 3.68 5.90 -12.22
CA HIS A 321 4.64 6.89 -11.75
C HIS A 321 4.86 7.99 -12.76
#